data_c28c5fbc4babcd703b4689d7bf6eecf1
#
_entry.id   c28c5fbc4babcd703b4689d7bf6eecf1
#
_cell.length_a   1.000
_cell.length_b   1.000
_cell.length_c   1.000
_cell.angle_alpha   90.00
_cell.angle_beta   90.00
_cell.angle_gamma   90.00
#
_symmetry.space_group_name_H-M   'P 1'
#
loop_
_entity.id
_entity.type
_entity.pdbx_description
1 polymer ?
#
loop_
_entity_poly.entity_id
_entity_poly.type
_entity_poly.pdbx_seq_one_letter_code
_entity_poly.pdbx_strand_id
1 'polypeptide(L)'
;MSDYIKPFPNIKDPIDGHIHMHKWYDDNNSIDFTHGLEEYRRECGLKYITLAPLPSGNAIPVSRDVSNNIICAFYKILNKDTFSYGGYIYPSYPVKKEDMVGMELKTQYGELMEIGFDGIKMLEGKPNLYKRIGAPLDGELFDESFEEMEKNGTYILMHARDPHCFWTEPTEERIAKKWYYGDGTYPTFEELLIQVENVLNKYPRLKLCLAHFFFMSETPEKLEEMLEKYPNLMVDITPGGEMYIDFDKRPEYFKGFFTKYSDRIIFGTDMDFPVHLEAGKWLCDREYRFLATNETLPSFDDHHLTGIEIPRDALQKIFSDNLLKIFGGKPREINKESLKRYIEKYKHLIVDKALLAKIEELAKIHL
;
A
#
# COMPACT_ATOMS: atom_id res chain seq x y z
N MET A 1 -26.33 17.68 -3.15
CA MET A 1 -26.20 16.23 -2.97
C MET A 1 -25.94 15.70 -4.37
N SER A 2 -24.69 15.39 -4.70
CA SER A 2 -24.34 14.83 -6.00
C SER A 2 -24.95 13.44 -6.10
N ASP A 3 -25.50 13.11 -7.27
CA ASP A 3 -26.00 11.79 -7.61
C ASP A 3 -24.85 10.79 -7.47
N TYR A 4 -24.71 10.19 -6.27
CA TYR A 4 -23.71 9.17 -5.96
C TYR A 4 -24.07 7.92 -6.76
N ILE A 5 -23.46 7.78 -7.91
CA ILE A 5 -23.56 6.56 -8.71
C ILE A 5 -22.79 5.49 -7.96
N LYS A 6 -23.43 4.33 -7.74
CA LYS A 6 -22.74 3.18 -7.16
C LYS A 6 -21.46 2.91 -7.98
N PRO A 7 -20.24 3.06 -7.41
CA PRO A 7 -19.04 2.86 -8.18
C PRO A 7 -18.97 1.42 -8.70
N PHE A 8 -18.26 1.22 -9.78
CA PHE A 8 -18.03 -0.08 -10.43
C PHE A 8 -19.25 -0.80 -11.02
N PRO A 9 -20.16 -0.11 -11.75
CA PRO A 9 -21.44 -0.71 -12.20
C PRO A 9 -21.30 -1.95 -13.08
N ASN A 10 -20.12 -2.23 -13.63
CA ASN A 10 -19.86 -3.31 -14.57
C ASN A 10 -18.63 -4.16 -14.23
N ILE A 11 -18.07 -4.01 -13.03
CA ILE A 11 -16.93 -4.78 -12.57
C ILE A 11 -17.42 -5.94 -11.68
N LYS A 12 -16.97 -7.14 -11.99
CA LYS A 12 -17.22 -8.30 -11.15
C LYS A 12 -16.19 -8.35 -10.04
N ASP A 13 -16.67 -8.50 -8.80
CA ASP A 13 -15.84 -8.64 -7.59
C ASP A 13 -14.77 -7.55 -7.44
N PRO A 14 -15.14 -6.24 -7.47
CA PRO A 14 -14.17 -5.16 -7.39
C PRO A 14 -13.44 -5.16 -6.04
N ILE A 15 -12.15 -4.80 -6.07
CA ILE A 15 -11.24 -4.84 -4.92
C ILE A 15 -10.52 -3.50 -4.79
N ASP A 16 -10.52 -2.92 -3.60
CA ASP A 16 -9.56 -1.89 -3.24
C ASP A 16 -8.28 -2.57 -2.75
N GLY A 17 -7.20 -2.42 -3.50
CA GLY A 17 -5.93 -3.10 -3.28
C GLY A 17 -4.99 -2.43 -2.28
N HIS A 18 -5.32 -1.21 -1.79
CA HIS A 18 -4.40 -0.41 -0.99
C HIS A 18 -5.14 0.51 -0.02
N ILE A 19 -5.35 0.03 1.21
CA ILE A 19 -6.01 0.78 2.29
C ILE A 19 -5.14 0.71 3.54
N HIS A 20 -4.95 1.83 4.23
CA HIS A 20 -4.23 1.90 5.48
C HIS A 20 -5.15 1.92 6.69
N MET A 21 -4.70 1.31 7.79
CA MET A 21 -5.34 1.39 9.10
C MET A 21 -4.37 2.07 10.06
N HIS A 22 -4.47 3.38 10.21
CA HIS A 22 -3.54 4.14 11.06
C HIS A 22 -4.05 4.40 12.46
N LYS A 23 -5.36 4.51 12.63
CA LYS A 23 -5.95 4.92 13.89
C LYS A 23 -6.76 3.80 14.50
N TRP A 24 -6.62 3.68 15.81
CA TRP A 24 -7.32 2.75 16.67
C TRP A 24 -8.51 3.38 17.38
N TYR A 25 -8.57 4.70 17.38
CA TYR A 25 -9.53 5.48 18.11
C TYR A 25 -10.54 6.07 17.13
N ASP A 26 -11.83 5.85 17.41
CA ASP A 26 -12.90 6.56 16.74
C ASP A 26 -12.93 8.04 17.18
N ASP A 27 -13.88 8.81 16.63
CA ASP A 27 -14.05 10.24 16.96
C ASP A 27 -14.39 10.48 18.44
N ASN A 28 -14.84 9.45 19.16
CA ASN A 28 -15.14 9.48 20.58
C ASN A 28 -13.96 9.01 21.46
N ASN A 29 -12.78 8.83 20.85
CA ASN A 29 -11.58 8.32 21.50
C ASN A 29 -11.76 6.88 22.05
N SER A 30 -12.66 6.11 21.45
CA SER A 30 -12.87 4.70 21.72
C SER A 30 -12.07 3.84 20.75
N ILE A 31 -11.56 2.70 21.21
CA ILE A 31 -10.79 1.78 20.37
C ILE A 31 -11.77 0.90 19.59
N ASP A 32 -12.17 1.38 18.44
CA ASP A 32 -12.97 0.63 17.47
C ASP A 32 -12.32 0.64 16.10
N PHE A 33 -11.64 -0.45 15.75
CA PHE A 33 -10.94 -0.60 14.47
C PHE A 33 -11.82 -1.21 13.36
N THR A 34 -13.06 -1.53 13.64
CA THR A 34 -13.99 -2.08 12.65
C THR A 34 -14.84 -0.99 12.00
N HIS A 35 -14.97 0.15 12.68
CA HIS A 35 -15.84 1.23 12.27
C HIS A 35 -15.45 1.84 10.92
N GLY A 36 -16.42 1.95 10.05
CA GLY A 36 -16.28 2.59 8.75
C GLY A 36 -15.77 1.71 7.61
N LEU A 37 -14.91 0.70 7.83
CA LEU A 37 -14.38 -0.14 6.75
C LEU A 37 -15.43 -1.01 6.06
N GLU A 38 -16.31 -1.68 6.83
CA GLU A 38 -17.41 -2.46 6.25
C GLU A 38 -18.46 -1.58 5.59
N GLU A 39 -18.71 -0.39 6.14
CA GLU A 39 -19.58 0.58 5.52
C GLU A 39 -18.99 1.08 4.20
N TYR A 40 -17.71 1.44 4.18
CA TYR A 40 -16.97 1.80 2.98
C TYR A 40 -17.05 0.70 1.92
N ARG A 41 -16.69 -0.53 2.27
CA ARG A 41 -16.74 -1.68 1.36
C ARG A 41 -18.13 -1.84 0.74
N ARG A 42 -19.17 -1.80 1.57
CA ARG A 42 -20.57 -1.96 1.14
C ARG A 42 -21.04 -0.79 0.27
N GLU A 43 -20.77 0.44 0.68
CA GLU A 43 -21.22 1.63 -0.01
C GLU A 43 -20.54 1.83 -1.35
N CYS A 44 -19.23 1.54 -1.43
CA CYS A 44 -18.51 1.50 -2.70
C CYS A 44 -18.84 0.28 -3.57
N GLY A 45 -19.56 -0.71 -3.04
CA GLY A 45 -19.87 -1.94 -3.78
C GLY A 45 -18.66 -2.82 -4.03
N LEU A 46 -17.62 -2.69 -3.21
CA LEU A 46 -16.44 -3.53 -3.25
C LEU A 46 -16.76 -4.94 -2.74
N LYS A 47 -16.26 -5.96 -3.43
CA LYS A 47 -16.32 -7.35 -2.94
C LYS A 47 -15.27 -7.58 -1.88
N TYR A 48 -14.08 -7.06 -2.09
CA TYR A 48 -12.95 -7.21 -1.19
C TYR A 48 -12.26 -5.86 -0.93
N ILE A 49 -11.57 -5.81 0.21
CA ILE A 49 -10.61 -4.74 0.54
C ILE A 49 -9.27 -5.35 0.91
N THR A 50 -8.19 -4.61 0.75
CA THR A 50 -6.84 -5.06 1.10
C THR A 50 -6.18 -4.08 2.07
N LEU A 51 -5.92 -4.55 3.29
CA LEU A 51 -5.28 -3.75 4.32
C LEU A 51 -3.77 -3.74 4.14
N ALA A 52 -3.17 -2.56 4.16
CA ALA A 52 -1.73 -2.33 4.06
C ALA A 52 -1.22 -1.69 5.36
N PRO A 53 -0.76 -2.47 6.34
CA PRO A 53 -0.20 -1.93 7.58
C PRO A 53 1.05 -1.11 7.28
N LEU A 54 1.22 0.01 7.97
CA LEU A 54 2.41 0.86 7.88
C LEU A 54 3.28 0.66 9.12
N PRO A 55 4.20 -0.28 9.07
CA PRO A 55 4.99 -0.67 10.24
C PRO A 55 5.97 0.40 10.71
N SER A 56 6.28 1.39 9.90
CA SER A 56 7.38 2.32 10.17
C SER A 56 7.09 3.77 9.81
N GLY A 57 5.85 4.22 9.97
CA GLY A 57 5.49 5.61 9.67
C GLY A 57 6.34 6.64 10.43
N ASN A 58 6.57 7.80 9.82
CA ASN A 58 7.50 8.85 10.28
C ASN A 58 7.27 9.40 11.68
N ALA A 59 6.08 9.30 12.18
CA ALA A 59 5.66 9.84 13.47
C ALA A 59 5.09 8.79 14.40
N ILE A 60 5.12 7.51 13.99
CA ILE A 60 4.46 6.44 14.73
C ILE A 60 5.48 5.78 15.66
N PRO A 61 5.21 5.68 16.96
CA PRO A 61 6.02 4.90 17.88
C PRO A 61 6.12 3.43 17.42
N VAL A 62 7.23 2.76 17.73
CA VAL A 62 7.45 1.34 17.40
C VAL A 62 6.26 0.46 17.81
N SER A 63 5.61 0.79 18.94
CA SER A 63 4.41 0.11 19.44
C SER A 63 3.24 0.08 18.45
N ARG A 64 3.07 1.13 17.63
CA ARG A 64 1.99 1.17 16.62
C ARG A 64 2.28 0.27 15.43
N ASP A 65 3.54 0.09 15.08
CA ASP A 65 3.95 -0.77 13.98
C ASP A 65 3.56 -2.23 14.25
N VAL A 66 3.87 -2.71 15.43
CA VAL A 66 3.44 -4.04 15.90
C VAL A 66 1.92 -4.16 15.91
N SER A 67 1.26 -3.17 16.47
CA SER A 67 -0.20 -3.16 16.60
C SER A 67 -0.90 -3.17 15.24
N ASN A 68 -0.36 -2.52 14.23
CA ASN A 68 -0.96 -2.50 12.90
C ASN A 68 -1.09 -3.90 12.29
N ASN A 69 -0.05 -4.74 12.37
CA ASN A 69 -0.15 -6.13 11.93
C ASN A 69 -1.23 -6.90 12.72
N ILE A 70 -1.20 -6.78 14.05
CA ILE A 70 -2.13 -7.48 14.94
C ILE A 70 -3.58 -7.13 14.61
N ILE A 71 -3.85 -5.85 14.34
CA ILE A 71 -5.18 -5.37 14.03
C ILE A 71 -5.66 -5.81 12.67
N CYS A 72 -4.82 -5.70 11.67
CA CYS A 72 -5.16 -6.22 10.35
C CYS A 72 -5.50 -7.72 10.43
N ALA A 73 -4.79 -8.47 11.27
CA ALA A 73 -5.11 -9.88 11.51
C ALA A 73 -6.46 -10.07 12.21
N PHE A 74 -6.76 -9.30 13.27
CA PHE A 74 -8.09 -9.36 13.90
C PHE A 74 -9.20 -8.93 12.96
N TYR A 75 -8.99 -7.88 12.16
CA TYR A 75 -9.97 -7.44 11.19
C TYR A 75 -10.24 -8.56 10.15
N LYS A 76 -9.23 -9.26 9.67
CA LYS A 76 -9.39 -10.44 8.79
C LYS A 76 -10.17 -11.59 9.47
N ILE A 77 -9.99 -11.81 10.78
CA ILE A 77 -10.76 -12.82 11.51
C ILE A 77 -12.25 -12.47 11.49
N LEU A 78 -12.56 -11.19 11.69
CA LEU A 78 -13.95 -10.69 11.78
C LEU A 78 -14.60 -10.54 10.40
N ASN A 79 -13.83 -10.18 9.37
CA ASN A 79 -14.32 -9.86 8.04
C ASN A 79 -13.60 -10.70 6.98
N LYS A 80 -14.25 -11.78 6.55
CA LYS A 80 -13.64 -12.78 5.64
C LYS A 80 -13.40 -12.30 4.21
N ASP A 81 -14.02 -11.19 3.82
CA ASP A 81 -13.81 -10.56 2.50
C ASP A 81 -12.64 -9.55 2.53
N THR A 82 -11.66 -9.77 3.40
CA THR A 82 -10.51 -8.88 3.60
C THR A 82 -9.19 -9.59 3.32
N PHE A 83 -8.44 -9.08 2.35
CA PHE A 83 -7.02 -9.38 2.20
C PHE A 83 -6.21 -8.47 3.14
N SER A 84 -5.00 -8.87 3.47
CA SER A 84 -4.07 -8.02 4.20
C SER A 84 -2.63 -8.35 3.88
N TYR A 85 -1.85 -7.32 3.68
CA TYR A 85 -0.39 -7.42 3.77
C TYR A 85 0.03 -7.51 5.23
N GLY A 86 1.24 -8.02 5.48
CA GLY A 86 1.98 -7.82 6.71
C GLY A 86 3.09 -6.80 6.48
N GLY A 87 3.54 -6.11 7.53
CA GLY A 87 4.63 -5.14 7.45
C GLY A 87 5.77 -5.47 8.42
N TYR A 88 6.97 -4.97 8.15
CA TYR A 88 8.14 -5.19 8.99
C TYR A 88 8.18 -4.23 10.18
N ILE A 89 8.78 -4.70 11.26
CA ILE A 89 9.01 -3.95 12.50
C ILE A 89 10.50 -3.76 12.70
N TYR A 90 10.89 -2.55 13.12
CA TYR A 90 12.26 -2.21 13.40
C TYR A 90 12.41 -1.78 14.87
N PRO A 91 13.26 -2.44 15.65
CA PRO A 91 13.43 -2.15 17.09
C PRO A 91 14.13 -0.82 17.35
N SER A 92 14.93 -0.33 16.41
CA SER A 92 15.69 0.92 16.53
C SER A 92 15.86 1.62 15.19
N TYR A 93 16.23 2.90 15.23
CA TYR A 93 16.58 3.72 14.08
C TYR A 93 17.84 4.56 14.37
N PRO A 94 18.89 4.61 13.49
CA PRO A 94 19.00 3.72 12.33
C PRO A 94 19.02 2.24 12.73
N VAL A 95 18.63 1.38 11.80
CA VAL A 95 18.56 -0.06 12.06
C VAL A 95 19.96 -0.62 12.22
N LYS A 96 20.21 -1.34 13.31
CA LYS A 96 21.48 -2.00 13.58
C LYS A 96 21.28 -3.52 13.60
N LYS A 97 22.23 -4.24 13.03
CA LYS A 97 22.16 -5.70 12.94
C LYS A 97 22.02 -6.38 14.30
N GLU A 98 22.73 -5.87 15.31
CA GLU A 98 22.65 -6.36 16.69
C GLU A 98 21.27 -6.20 17.33
N ASP A 99 20.52 -5.16 16.94
CA ASP A 99 19.17 -4.92 17.46
C ASP A 99 18.11 -5.81 16.78
N MET A 100 18.44 -6.37 15.62
CA MET A 100 17.55 -7.23 14.84
C MET A 100 17.60 -8.70 15.23
N VAL A 101 18.38 -9.09 16.24
CA VAL A 101 18.50 -10.50 16.67
C VAL A 101 17.14 -11.05 17.10
N GLY A 102 16.67 -12.09 16.41
CA GLY A 102 15.33 -12.68 16.59
C GLY A 102 14.21 -11.88 15.94
N MET A 103 14.53 -10.77 15.28
CA MET A 103 13.63 -9.91 14.51
C MET A 103 14.14 -9.67 13.07
N GLU A 104 15.03 -10.53 12.59
CA GLU A 104 15.53 -10.46 11.21
C GLU A 104 14.34 -10.44 10.22
N LEU A 105 14.46 -9.67 9.14
CA LEU A 105 13.34 -9.49 8.19
C LEU A 105 12.87 -10.82 7.60
N LYS A 106 13.77 -11.75 7.34
CA LYS A 106 13.43 -13.11 6.93
C LYS A 106 12.58 -13.85 7.97
N THR A 107 12.94 -13.72 9.27
CA THR A 107 12.17 -14.30 10.36
C THR A 107 10.78 -13.70 10.46
N GLN A 108 10.68 -12.37 10.44
CA GLN A 108 9.40 -11.66 10.43
C GLN A 108 8.56 -12.03 9.22
N TYR A 109 9.15 -12.12 8.03
CA TYR A 109 8.45 -12.59 6.83
C TYR A 109 7.82 -13.98 7.06
N GLY A 110 8.59 -14.93 7.60
CA GLY A 110 8.08 -16.26 7.91
C GLY A 110 6.90 -16.23 8.89
N GLU A 111 7.01 -15.44 9.97
CA GLU A 111 5.94 -15.25 10.95
C GLU A 111 4.67 -14.66 10.33
N LEU A 112 4.81 -13.62 9.52
CA LEU A 112 3.67 -12.97 8.84
C LEU A 112 2.97 -13.94 7.88
N MET A 113 3.72 -14.70 7.10
CA MET A 113 3.15 -15.69 6.18
C MET A 113 2.49 -16.86 6.95
N GLU A 114 3.04 -17.27 8.08
CA GLU A 114 2.45 -18.31 8.94
C GLU A 114 1.15 -17.86 9.60
N ILE A 115 1.06 -16.57 9.97
CA ILE A 115 -0.19 -15.97 10.48
C ILE A 115 -1.30 -15.99 9.42
N GLY A 116 -0.97 -15.87 8.15
CA GLY A 116 -1.97 -15.89 7.06
C GLY A 116 -2.17 -14.52 6.39
N PHE A 117 -1.16 -13.65 6.43
CA PHE A 117 -1.16 -12.48 5.58
C PHE A 117 -1.02 -12.88 4.10
N ASP A 118 -1.57 -12.08 3.19
CA ASP A 118 -1.66 -12.41 1.76
C ASP A 118 -0.44 -11.92 0.96
N GLY A 119 0.32 -10.99 1.52
CA GLY A 119 1.53 -10.41 0.94
C GLY A 119 2.29 -9.56 1.94
N ILE A 120 3.27 -8.80 1.47
CA ILE A 120 4.08 -7.88 2.28
C ILE A 120 3.90 -6.45 1.80
N LYS A 121 3.65 -5.52 2.73
CA LYS A 121 3.73 -4.08 2.50
C LYS A 121 5.11 -3.58 2.90
N MET A 122 5.78 -2.89 2.00
CA MET A 122 7.04 -2.22 2.25
C MET A 122 6.88 -0.70 2.08
N LEU A 123 7.38 0.06 3.05
CA LEU A 123 7.46 1.52 3.03
C LEU A 123 8.92 2.01 3.03
N GLU A 124 9.85 1.09 3.04
CA GLU A 124 11.28 1.30 3.28
C GLU A 124 11.96 2.13 2.18
N GLY A 125 11.35 2.22 1.01
CA GLY A 125 11.79 3.09 -0.08
C GLY A 125 11.24 4.53 -0.01
N LYS A 126 10.29 4.83 0.90
CA LYS A 126 9.85 6.20 1.14
C LYS A 126 11.00 7.01 1.75
N PRO A 127 11.39 8.18 1.18
CA PRO A 127 12.63 8.87 1.54
C PRO A 127 12.85 9.11 3.03
N ASN A 128 11.83 9.53 3.76
CA ASN A 128 11.97 9.76 5.19
C ASN A 128 12.11 8.47 6.02
N LEU A 129 11.50 7.36 5.63
CA LEU A 129 11.73 6.09 6.31
C LEU A 129 13.08 5.49 5.91
N TYR A 130 13.43 5.54 4.63
CA TYR A 130 14.75 5.16 4.12
C TYR A 130 15.88 5.82 4.94
N LYS A 131 15.82 7.15 5.10
CA LYS A 131 16.79 7.91 5.90
C LYS A 131 16.85 7.44 7.37
N ARG A 132 15.70 7.09 7.95
CA ARG A 132 15.64 6.57 9.34
C ARG A 132 16.22 5.18 9.46
N ILE A 133 15.92 4.29 8.53
CA ILE A 133 16.46 2.92 8.49
C ILE A 133 17.98 2.95 8.32
N GLY A 134 18.47 3.83 7.44
CA GLY A 134 19.90 3.99 7.20
C GLY A 134 20.52 2.85 6.38
N ALA A 135 19.71 2.11 5.62
CA ALA A 135 20.14 1.04 4.72
C ALA A 135 19.46 1.18 3.35
N PRO A 136 20.20 0.96 2.24
CA PRO A 136 19.63 0.99 0.90
C PRO A 136 18.72 -0.22 0.65
N LEU A 137 17.72 -0.07 -0.26
CA LEU A 137 16.77 -1.13 -0.60
C LEU A 137 17.44 -2.38 -1.20
N ASP A 138 18.53 -2.19 -1.95
CA ASP A 138 19.34 -3.24 -2.56
C ASP A 138 20.47 -3.72 -1.66
N GLY A 139 20.44 -3.36 -0.37
CA GLY A 139 21.46 -3.70 0.62
C GLY A 139 21.18 -4.99 1.38
N GLU A 140 22.20 -5.46 2.10
CA GLU A 140 22.20 -6.74 2.84
C GLU A 140 21.04 -6.89 3.85
N LEU A 141 20.50 -5.78 4.37
CA LEU A 141 19.39 -5.83 5.32
C LEU A 141 18.17 -6.56 4.77
N PHE A 142 17.90 -6.40 3.46
CA PHE A 142 16.70 -6.91 2.81
C PHE A 142 16.93 -8.22 2.04
N ASP A 143 18.19 -8.57 1.76
CA ASP A 143 18.54 -9.67 0.85
C ASP A 143 17.85 -10.99 1.17
N GLU A 144 18.01 -11.50 2.38
CA GLU A 144 17.42 -12.78 2.77
C GLU A 144 15.90 -12.78 2.72
N SER A 145 15.29 -11.63 2.98
CA SER A 145 13.84 -11.46 2.89
C SER A 145 13.38 -11.47 1.44
N PHE A 146 14.04 -10.76 0.52
CA PHE A 146 13.72 -10.78 -0.90
C PHE A 146 13.92 -12.16 -1.51
N GLU A 147 14.99 -12.86 -1.15
CA GLU A 147 15.25 -14.25 -1.59
C GLU A 147 14.09 -15.19 -1.22
N GLU A 148 13.63 -15.14 0.04
CA GLU A 148 12.51 -15.99 0.48
C GLU A 148 11.18 -15.56 -0.16
N MET A 149 10.92 -14.25 -0.34
CA MET A 149 9.73 -13.77 -1.03
C MET A 149 9.72 -14.19 -2.51
N GLU A 150 10.86 -14.10 -3.20
CA GLU A 150 10.99 -14.58 -4.58
C GLU A 150 10.74 -16.08 -4.69
N LYS A 151 11.37 -16.87 -3.83
CA LYS A 151 11.24 -18.35 -3.78
C LYS A 151 9.81 -18.79 -3.55
N ASN A 152 9.09 -18.09 -2.67
CA ASN A 152 7.70 -18.43 -2.32
C ASN A 152 6.67 -17.74 -3.23
N GLY A 153 7.10 -16.90 -4.16
CA GLY A 153 6.23 -16.14 -5.05
C GLY A 153 5.31 -15.18 -4.33
N THR A 154 5.77 -14.63 -3.19
CA THR A 154 5.01 -13.68 -2.37
C THR A 154 4.91 -12.33 -3.07
N TYR A 155 3.72 -11.75 -3.03
CA TYR A 155 3.46 -10.42 -3.57
C TYR A 155 3.87 -9.33 -2.59
N ILE A 156 4.55 -8.32 -3.12
CA ILE A 156 5.02 -7.15 -2.36
C ILE A 156 4.35 -5.91 -2.90
N LEU A 157 3.74 -5.12 -2.03
CA LEU A 157 3.34 -3.76 -2.31
C LEU A 157 4.37 -2.81 -1.70
N MET A 158 5.13 -2.09 -2.53
CA MET A 158 6.23 -1.23 -2.08
C MET A 158 5.99 0.23 -2.44
N HIS A 159 6.08 1.10 -1.44
CA HIS A 159 6.21 2.55 -1.63
C HIS A 159 7.71 2.88 -1.63
N ALA A 160 8.25 3.23 -2.79
CA ALA A 160 9.69 3.40 -2.97
C ALA A 160 10.15 4.82 -3.31
N ARG A 161 9.24 5.72 -3.65
CA ARG A 161 9.55 7.13 -4.01
C ARG A 161 8.39 8.01 -3.56
N ASP A 162 8.57 9.31 -3.67
CA ASP A 162 7.53 10.33 -3.53
C ASP A 162 7.52 11.22 -4.80
N PRO A 163 6.59 12.16 -5.00
CA PRO A 163 6.55 13.05 -6.15
C PRO A 163 7.88 13.75 -6.42
N HIS A 164 8.31 13.83 -7.67
CA HIS A 164 9.59 14.43 -8.07
C HIS A 164 9.75 15.88 -7.56
N CYS A 165 8.64 16.63 -7.52
CA CYS A 165 8.64 17.99 -6.98
C CYS A 165 9.04 18.08 -5.49
N PHE A 166 9.06 16.98 -4.74
CA PHE A 166 9.56 16.95 -3.36
C PHE A 166 11.10 17.06 -3.28
N TRP A 167 11.81 16.83 -4.37
CA TRP A 167 13.25 17.08 -4.48
C TRP A 167 13.60 18.43 -5.06
N THR A 168 12.71 19.02 -5.87
CA THR A 168 13.03 20.21 -6.68
C THR A 168 12.38 21.50 -6.18
N GLU A 169 11.31 21.43 -5.38
CA GLU A 169 10.51 22.59 -4.99
C GLU A 169 10.43 22.72 -3.45
N PRO A 170 11.27 23.57 -2.83
CA PRO A 170 11.31 23.78 -1.37
C PRO A 170 10.20 24.72 -0.89
N THR A 171 8.94 24.30 -0.97
CA THR A 171 7.83 25.10 -0.42
C THR A 171 7.84 25.08 1.10
N GLU A 172 7.33 26.14 1.74
CA GLU A 172 7.22 26.22 3.20
C GLU A 172 6.45 25.03 3.78
N GLU A 173 5.38 24.61 3.11
CA GLU A 173 4.58 23.45 3.49
C GLU A 173 5.40 22.15 3.45
N ARG A 174 6.12 21.88 2.36
CA ARG A 174 6.95 20.69 2.22
C ARG A 174 8.06 20.64 3.26
N ILE A 175 8.68 21.80 3.52
CA ILE A 175 9.72 21.90 4.56
C ILE A 175 9.13 21.61 5.95
N ALA A 176 7.98 22.21 6.28
CA ALA A 176 7.30 22.00 7.56
C ALA A 176 6.84 20.55 7.77
N LYS A 177 6.35 19.90 6.71
CA LYS A 177 5.94 18.47 6.71
C LYS A 177 7.12 17.50 6.58
N LYS A 178 8.36 17.97 6.41
CA LYS A 178 9.55 17.14 6.13
C LYS A 178 9.39 16.30 4.85
N TRP A 179 8.78 16.88 3.83
CA TRP A 179 8.58 16.31 2.51
C TRP A 179 9.49 16.93 1.45
N TYR A 180 10.38 17.85 1.83
CA TYR A 180 11.42 18.34 0.94
C TYR A 180 12.68 17.49 1.09
N TYR A 181 13.11 16.86 0.01
CA TYR A 181 14.22 15.91 -0.02
C TYR A 181 15.44 16.40 -0.81
N GLY A 182 15.38 17.63 -1.35
CA GLY A 182 16.46 18.22 -2.15
C GLY A 182 17.59 18.84 -1.35
N ASP A 183 17.65 18.63 -0.04
CA ASP A 183 18.67 19.19 0.87
C ASP A 183 19.99 18.37 0.91
N GLY A 184 20.08 17.29 0.13
CA GLY A 184 21.26 16.41 0.07
C GLY A 184 21.39 15.41 1.22
N THR A 185 20.39 15.34 2.12
CA THR A 185 20.40 14.41 3.27
C THR A 185 19.53 13.16 3.04
N TYR A 186 18.80 13.12 1.95
CA TYR A 186 17.96 12.00 1.51
C TYR A 186 18.56 11.35 0.24
N PRO A 187 18.18 10.11 -0.08
CA PRO A 187 18.51 9.54 -1.38
C PRO A 187 17.89 10.42 -2.48
N THR A 188 18.56 10.52 -3.61
CA THR A 188 18.00 11.20 -4.77
C THR A 188 16.85 10.40 -5.38
N PHE A 189 16.04 11.07 -6.20
CA PHE A 189 14.95 10.44 -6.93
C PHE A 189 15.45 9.30 -7.85
N GLU A 190 16.61 9.50 -8.46
CA GLU A 190 17.25 8.52 -9.36
C GLU A 190 17.92 7.37 -8.59
N GLU A 191 18.56 7.62 -7.45
CA GLU A 191 19.15 6.56 -6.64
C GLU A 191 18.10 5.53 -6.18
N LEU A 192 16.88 5.97 -5.83
CA LEU A 192 15.79 5.07 -5.47
C LEU A 192 15.32 4.23 -6.67
N LEU A 193 15.30 4.80 -7.88
CA LEU A 193 15.01 4.04 -9.09
C LEU A 193 16.05 2.96 -9.32
N ILE A 194 17.34 3.33 -9.26
CA ILE A 194 18.46 2.40 -9.46
C ILE A 194 18.40 1.25 -8.44
N GLN A 195 18.13 1.54 -7.17
CA GLN A 195 18.02 0.50 -6.13
C GLN A 195 16.87 -0.46 -6.41
N VAL A 196 15.71 0.03 -6.84
CA VAL A 196 14.59 -0.84 -7.23
C VAL A 196 14.97 -1.70 -8.44
N GLU A 197 15.64 -1.13 -9.46
CA GLU A 197 16.13 -1.91 -10.60
C GLU A 197 17.18 -2.95 -10.18
N ASN A 198 18.07 -2.63 -9.24
CA ASN A 198 19.05 -3.57 -8.69
C ASN A 198 18.35 -4.75 -7.98
N VAL A 199 17.32 -4.49 -7.17
CA VAL A 199 16.50 -5.54 -6.55
C VAL A 199 15.86 -6.43 -7.62
N LEU A 200 15.21 -5.84 -8.64
CA LEU A 200 14.56 -6.60 -9.71
C LEU A 200 15.54 -7.38 -10.59
N ASN A 201 16.75 -6.87 -10.80
CA ASN A 201 17.81 -7.59 -11.52
C ASN A 201 18.35 -8.77 -10.69
N LYS A 202 18.48 -8.60 -9.36
CA LYS A 202 18.97 -9.63 -8.44
C LYS A 202 17.93 -10.72 -8.19
N TYR A 203 16.65 -10.34 -8.15
CA TYR A 203 15.50 -11.23 -7.88
C TYR A 203 14.48 -11.16 -9.03
N PRO A 204 14.78 -11.75 -10.21
CA PRO A 204 13.98 -11.55 -11.43
C PRO A 204 12.58 -12.18 -11.39
N ARG A 205 12.30 -13.08 -10.44
CA ARG A 205 10.96 -13.67 -10.26
C ARG A 205 10.16 -13.00 -9.13
N LEU A 206 10.72 -12.00 -8.46
CA LEU A 206 10.05 -11.27 -7.40
C LEU A 206 8.77 -10.61 -7.93
N LYS A 207 7.65 -10.79 -7.23
CA LYS A 207 6.37 -10.16 -7.58
C LYS A 207 6.26 -8.83 -6.86
N LEU A 208 6.61 -7.76 -7.52
CA LEU A 208 6.67 -6.42 -6.96
C LEU A 208 5.63 -5.51 -7.57
N CYS A 209 4.81 -4.86 -6.75
CA CYS A 209 3.97 -3.74 -7.12
C CYS A 209 4.56 -2.45 -6.53
N LEU A 210 4.82 -1.48 -7.36
CA LEU A 210 5.27 -0.15 -6.94
C LEU A 210 4.04 0.75 -6.79
N ALA A 211 3.86 1.29 -5.59
CA ALA A 211 2.73 2.16 -5.27
C ALA A 211 2.80 3.49 -6.04
N HIS A 212 1.63 4.11 -6.25
CA HIS A 212 1.49 5.45 -6.83
C HIS A 212 2.13 5.60 -8.21
N PHE A 213 1.94 4.60 -9.09
CA PHE A 213 2.55 4.59 -10.44
C PHE A 213 4.09 4.77 -10.41
N PHE A 214 4.70 4.43 -9.27
CA PHE A 214 6.11 4.69 -8.95
C PHE A 214 6.51 6.17 -9.08
N PHE A 215 5.54 7.09 -9.03
CA PHE A 215 5.70 8.52 -9.28
C PHE A 215 6.41 8.82 -10.62
N MET A 216 6.04 8.05 -11.66
CA MET A 216 6.58 8.18 -13.02
C MET A 216 5.55 8.68 -14.03
N SER A 217 4.49 9.35 -13.58
CA SER A 217 3.47 9.93 -14.45
C SER A 217 4.01 10.99 -15.40
N GLU A 218 5.04 11.74 -15.01
CA GLU A 218 5.74 12.69 -15.87
C GLU A 218 6.67 12.01 -16.90
N THR A 219 7.15 10.81 -16.62
CA THR A 219 8.10 10.05 -17.45
C THR A 219 7.62 8.62 -17.70
N PRO A 220 6.39 8.43 -18.22
CA PRO A 220 5.77 7.12 -18.34
C PRO A 220 6.50 6.17 -19.31
N GLU A 221 7.26 6.71 -20.26
CA GLU A 221 8.07 5.91 -21.18
C GLU A 221 9.13 5.10 -20.43
N LYS A 222 9.73 5.66 -19.38
CA LYS A 222 10.68 4.92 -18.53
C LYS A 222 10.00 3.82 -17.73
N LEU A 223 8.77 4.04 -17.28
CA LEU A 223 7.98 3.00 -16.64
C LEU A 223 7.61 1.88 -17.62
N GLU A 224 7.29 2.21 -18.89
CA GLU A 224 7.09 1.21 -19.94
C GLU A 224 8.32 0.33 -20.11
N GLU A 225 9.53 0.92 -20.24
CA GLU A 225 10.79 0.17 -20.31
C GLU A 225 10.95 -0.81 -19.14
N MET A 226 10.62 -0.38 -17.91
CA MET A 226 10.67 -1.24 -16.73
C MET A 226 9.65 -2.37 -16.79
N LEU A 227 8.39 -2.10 -17.18
CA LEU A 227 7.34 -3.11 -17.31
C LEU A 227 7.66 -4.14 -18.39
N GLU A 228 8.31 -3.73 -19.51
CA GLU A 228 8.78 -4.65 -20.55
C GLU A 228 9.97 -5.50 -20.07
N LYS A 229 10.90 -4.91 -19.33
CA LYS A 229 12.09 -5.58 -18.83
C LYS A 229 11.80 -6.56 -17.71
N TYR A 230 10.87 -6.22 -16.80
CA TYR A 230 10.58 -6.99 -15.59
C TYR A 230 9.16 -7.57 -15.62
N PRO A 231 9.00 -8.85 -16.04
CA PRO A 231 7.67 -9.44 -16.31
C PRO A 231 6.79 -9.58 -15.07
N ASN A 232 7.33 -9.52 -13.85
CA ASN A 232 6.58 -9.61 -12.59
C ASN A 232 6.42 -8.25 -11.87
N LEU A 233 6.88 -7.17 -12.50
CA LEU A 233 6.68 -5.81 -11.99
C LEU A 233 5.25 -5.36 -12.27
N MET A 234 4.61 -4.75 -11.29
CA MET A 234 3.30 -4.11 -11.36
C MET A 234 3.36 -2.71 -10.77
N VAL A 235 2.33 -1.93 -11.01
CA VAL A 235 2.11 -0.65 -10.34
C VAL A 235 0.69 -0.57 -9.84
N ASP A 236 0.45 0.20 -8.78
CA ASP A 236 -0.90 0.63 -8.45
C ASP A 236 -1.14 2.09 -8.92
N ILE A 237 -2.41 2.46 -8.94
CA ILE A 237 -2.85 3.80 -9.35
C ILE A 237 -3.44 4.59 -8.19
N THR A 238 -3.10 4.19 -6.97
CA THR A 238 -3.50 4.94 -5.77
C THR A 238 -3.07 6.39 -5.89
N PRO A 239 -3.96 7.36 -5.62
CA PRO A 239 -3.72 8.75 -6.00
C PRO A 239 -2.53 9.39 -5.27
N GLY A 240 -1.53 9.85 -6.04
CA GLY A 240 -0.82 11.07 -5.73
C GLY A 240 -1.48 12.16 -6.59
N GLY A 241 -1.84 13.31 -6.02
CA GLY A 241 -2.68 14.30 -6.72
C GLY A 241 -2.15 14.71 -8.10
N GLU A 242 -0.84 14.84 -8.26
CA GLU A 242 -0.15 15.21 -9.51
C GLU A 242 -0.29 14.15 -10.61
N MET A 243 -0.38 12.88 -10.24
CA MET A 243 -0.37 11.76 -11.17
C MET A 243 -1.55 11.83 -12.17
N TYR A 244 -2.76 12.10 -11.67
CA TYR A 244 -3.94 12.23 -12.52
C TYR A 244 -3.90 13.48 -13.38
N ILE A 245 -3.29 14.56 -12.91
CA ILE A 245 -3.04 15.77 -13.71
C ILE A 245 -2.11 15.44 -14.89
N ASP A 246 -1.09 14.64 -14.66
CA ASP A 246 -0.18 14.21 -15.72
C ASP A 246 -0.86 13.28 -16.73
N PHE A 247 -1.72 12.39 -16.26
CA PHE A 247 -2.53 11.54 -17.14
C PHE A 247 -3.44 12.39 -18.06
N ASP A 248 -4.06 13.43 -17.53
CA ASP A 248 -4.92 14.36 -18.28
C ASP A 248 -4.17 15.21 -19.33
N LYS A 249 -2.88 15.48 -19.13
CA LYS A 249 -2.04 16.17 -20.12
C LYS A 249 -1.80 15.34 -21.39
N ARG A 250 -1.92 14.00 -21.32
CA ARG A 250 -1.62 13.06 -22.42
C ARG A 250 -2.67 11.94 -22.51
N PRO A 251 -3.98 12.26 -22.65
CA PRO A 251 -5.06 11.29 -22.48
C PRO A 251 -4.98 10.10 -23.46
N GLU A 252 -4.67 10.32 -24.73
CA GLU A 252 -4.54 9.24 -25.72
C GLU A 252 -3.34 8.32 -25.43
N TYR A 253 -2.24 8.87 -24.93
CA TYR A 253 -1.09 8.08 -24.53
C TYR A 253 -1.46 7.18 -23.34
N PHE A 254 -2.07 7.74 -22.29
CA PHE A 254 -2.44 6.98 -21.11
C PHE A 254 -3.59 6.01 -21.38
N LYS A 255 -4.53 6.32 -22.25
CA LYS A 255 -5.51 5.33 -22.75
C LYS A 255 -4.82 4.12 -23.36
N GLY A 256 -3.81 4.34 -24.18
CA GLY A 256 -2.96 3.28 -24.75
C GLY A 256 -2.20 2.51 -23.68
N PHE A 257 -1.55 3.22 -22.76
CA PHE A 257 -0.78 2.64 -21.65
C PHE A 257 -1.66 1.74 -20.75
N PHE A 258 -2.77 2.26 -20.23
CA PHE A 258 -3.68 1.50 -19.36
C PHE A 258 -4.32 0.31 -20.07
N THR A 259 -4.54 0.40 -21.38
CA THR A 259 -5.05 -0.72 -22.17
C THR A 259 -3.97 -1.79 -22.35
N LYS A 260 -2.75 -1.40 -22.76
CA LYS A 260 -1.62 -2.30 -23.03
C LYS A 260 -1.17 -3.04 -21.76
N TYR A 261 -1.04 -2.32 -20.64
CA TYR A 261 -0.53 -2.85 -19.38
C TYR A 261 -1.64 -3.16 -18.37
N SER A 262 -2.89 -3.32 -18.83
CA SER A 262 -4.04 -3.57 -17.95
C SER A 262 -3.88 -4.76 -16.99
N ASP A 263 -3.07 -5.76 -17.35
CA ASP A 263 -2.74 -6.92 -16.52
C ASP A 263 -1.61 -6.70 -15.50
N ARG A 264 -1.06 -5.47 -15.46
CA ARG A 264 0.08 -5.05 -14.63
C ARG A 264 -0.25 -3.89 -13.70
N ILE A 265 -1.52 -3.50 -13.64
CA ILE A 265 -2.00 -2.34 -12.89
C ILE A 265 -3.03 -2.78 -11.86
N ILE A 266 -2.93 -2.24 -10.65
CA ILE A 266 -3.83 -2.49 -9.53
C ILE A 266 -4.54 -1.20 -9.14
N PHE A 267 -5.85 -1.29 -8.93
CA PHE A 267 -6.63 -0.23 -8.30
C PHE A 267 -6.45 -0.21 -6.79
N GLY A 268 -6.41 0.97 -6.19
CA GLY A 268 -6.42 1.19 -4.75
C GLY A 268 -6.60 2.67 -4.42
N THR A 269 -7.06 2.99 -3.23
CA THR A 269 -7.39 4.37 -2.83
C THR A 269 -6.36 5.04 -1.92
N ASP A 270 -5.44 4.30 -1.33
CA ASP A 270 -4.50 4.79 -0.31
C ASP A 270 -5.18 5.42 0.92
N MET A 271 -6.42 5.02 1.17
CA MET A 271 -7.21 5.60 2.25
C MET A 271 -6.73 5.19 3.63
N ASP A 272 -6.78 6.16 4.54
CA ASP A 272 -6.60 5.95 5.98
C ASP A 272 -7.96 5.80 6.68
N PHE A 273 -8.14 4.70 7.41
CA PHE A 273 -9.33 4.51 8.24
C PHE A 273 -9.00 4.61 9.74
N PRO A 274 -9.98 5.09 10.55
CA PRO A 274 -11.42 5.27 10.29
C PRO A 274 -11.86 6.66 9.77
N VAL A 275 -10.98 7.60 9.52
CA VAL A 275 -11.29 9.03 9.52
C VAL A 275 -11.89 9.59 8.22
N HIS A 276 -11.82 8.88 7.09
CA HIS A 276 -12.09 9.51 5.79
C HIS A 276 -13.02 8.70 4.86
N LEU A 277 -14.10 8.15 5.40
CA LEU A 277 -15.07 7.35 4.62
C LEU A 277 -15.54 8.07 3.34
N GLU A 278 -15.99 9.34 3.47
CA GLU A 278 -16.48 10.12 2.32
C GLU A 278 -15.37 10.40 1.28
N ALA A 279 -14.13 10.60 1.75
CA ALA A 279 -13.00 10.75 0.84
C ALA A 279 -12.69 9.45 0.08
N GLY A 280 -12.77 8.29 0.75
CA GLY A 280 -12.58 7.00 0.09
C GLY A 280 -13.65 6.70 -0.95
N LYS A 281 -14.91 7.01 -0.65
CA LYS A 281 -16.03 6.89 -1.59
C LYS A 281 -15.82 7.78 -2.81
N TRP A 282 -15.39 9.01 -2.58
CA TRP A 282 -15.08 9.97 -3.64
C TRP A 282 -13.90 9.51 -4.50
N LEU A 283 -12.85 8.94 -3.92
CA LEU A 283 -11.72 8.38 -4.65
C LEU A 283 -12.14 7.20 -5.52
N CYS A 284 -12.89 6.24 -4.96
CA CYS A 284 -13.42 5.11 -5.72
C CYS A 284 -14.22 5.54 -6.95
N ASP A 285 -15.16 6.46 -6.78
CA ASP A 285 -15.99 6.98 -7.88
C ASP A 285 -15.12 7.65 -8.94
N ARG A 286 -14.18 8.46 -8.50
CA ARG A 286 -13.34 9.26 -9.37
C ARG A 286 -12.35 8.44 -10.19
N GLU A 287 -11.61 7.54 -9.56
CA GLU A 287 -10.66 6.69 -10.26
C GLU A 287 -11.36 5.78 -11.26
N TYR A 288 -12.50 5.23 -10.86
CA TYR A 288 -13.31 4.44 -11.78
C TYR A 288 -13.79 5.26 -12.96
N ARG A 289 -14.40 6.43 -12.74
CA ARG A 289 -14.92 7.27 -13.82
C ARG A 289 -13.81 7.81 -14.72
N PHE A 290 -12.65 8.14 -14.15
CA PHE A 290 -11.48 8.55 -14.94
C PHE A 290 -11.08 7.48 -15.98
N LEU A 291 -11.05 6.21 -15.56
CA LEU A 291 -10.69 5.12 -16.46
C LEU A 291 -11.85 4.64 -17.34
N ALA A 292 -13.09 4.70 -16.86
CA ALA A 292 -14.25 4.06 -17.47
C ALA A 292 -15.07 4.96 -18.40
N THR A 293 -14.93 6.27 -18.32
CA THR A 293 -15.78 7.23 -19.06
C THR A 293 -14.91 8.26 -19.77
N ASN A 294 -15.57 9.08 -20.61
CA ASN A 294 -14.97 10.27 -21.24
C ASN A 294 -15.54 11.58 -20.66
N GLU A 295 -16.07 11.52 -19.44
CA GLU A 295 -16.68 12.66 -18.77
C GLU A 295 -15.63 13.63 -18.24
N THR A 296 -16.00 14.91 -18.12
CA THR A 296 -15.23 15.89 -17.34
C THR A 296 -15.52 15.69 -15.86
N LEU A 297 -14.52 15.37 -15.07
CA LEU A 297 -14.62 15.09 -13.65
C LEU A 297 -14.11 16.28 -12.83
N PRO A 298 -14.75 16.59 -11.70
CA PRO A 298 -14.19 17.56 -10.74
C PRO A 298 -12.83 17.07 -10.27
N SER A 299 -11.87 17.94 -10.15
CA SER A 299 -10.48 17.59 -9.92
C SER A 299 -10.01 17.66 -8.48
N PHE A 300 -8.80 17.11 -8.27
CA PHE A 300 -7.90 17.55 -7.21
C PHE A 300 -7.48 19.00 -7.51
N ASP A 301 -7.36 19.87 -6.53
CA ASP A 301 -6.79 21.23 -6.65
C ASP A 301 -7.34 22.09 -7.81
N ASP A 302 -8.67 22.19 -7.93
CA ASP A 302 -9.35 23.00 -8.95
C ASP A 302 -9.06 22.63 -10.42
N HIS A 303 -8.43 21.49 -10.66
CA HIS A 303 -8.16 20.96 -12.01
C HIS A 303 -9.30 20.05 -12.48
N HIS A 304 -9.89 20.28 -13.62
CA HIS A 304 -10.86 19.36 -14.23
C HIS A 304 -10.09 18.26 -14.98
N LEU A 305 -10.40 17.01 -14.67
CA LEU A 305 -9.87 15.86 -15.39
C LEU A 305 -10.86 15.37 -16.44
N THR A 306 -10.35 14.91 -17.57
CA THR A 306 -11.16 14.23 -18.57
C THR A 306 -10.92 12.73 -18.52
N GLY A 307 -11.98 11.95 -18.39
CA GLY A 307 -11.87 10.49 -18.40
C GLY A 307 -11.33 9.97 -19.72
N ILE A 308 -10.58 8.86 -19.67
CA ILE A 308 -9.87 8.32 -20.82
C ILE A 308 -10.56 7.12 -21.49
N GLU A 309 -11.63 6.60 -20.89
CA GLU A 309 -12.52 5.56 -21.46
C GLU A 309 -11.74 4.35 -22.03
N ILE A 310 -11.10 3.59 -21.15
CA ILE A 310 -10.39 2.36 -21.53
C ILE A 310 -11.37 1.19 -21.77
N PRO A 311 -10.97 0.12 -22.50
CA PRO A 311 -11.81 -1.05 -22.71
C PRO A 311 -12.26 -1.74 -21.40
N ARG A 312 -13.48 -2.30 -21.41
CA ARG A 312 -14.10 -2.93 -20.24
C ARG A 312 -13.28 -4.11 -19.68
N ASP A 313 -12.63 -4.89 -20.51
CA ASP A 313 -11.78 -5.99 -20.09
C ASP A 313 -10.51 -5.49 -19.37
N ALA A 314 -9.98 -4.33 -19.78
CA ALA A 314 -8.90 -3.66 -19.07
C ALA A 314 -9.35 -3.17 -17.68
N LEU A 315 -10.54 -2.54 -17.60
CA LEU A 315 -11.15 -2.16 -16.32
C LEU A 315 -11.33 -3.36 -15.37
N GLN A 316 -11.88 -4.47 -15.88
CA GLN A 316 -12.08 -5.68 -15.08
C GLN A 316 -10.76 -6.20 -14.49
N LYS A 317 -9.67 -6.19 -15.27
CA LYS A 317 -8.34 -6.58 -14.78
C LYS A 317 -7.84 -5.65 -13.68
N ILE A 318 -7.88 -4.34 -13.92
CA ILE A 318 -7.34 -3.32 -13.00
C ILE A 318 -8.10 -3.32 -11.66
N PHE A 319 -9.43 -3.36 -11.73
CA PHE A 319 -10.29 -3.23 -10.54
C PHE A 319 -10.54 -4.56 -9.81
N SER A 320 -10.12 -5.72 -10.36
CA SER A 320 -10.43 -7.01 -9.75
C SER A 320 -9.42 -8.11 -10.09
N ASP A 321 -9.38 -8.57 -11.35
CA ASP A 321 -8.80 -9.85 -11.74
C ASP A 321 -7.31 -9.98 -11.39
N ASN A 322 -6.56 -8.89 -11.53
CA ASN A 322 -5.12 -8.89 -11.26
C ASN A 322 -4.83 -9.23 -9.81
N LEU A 323 -5.48 -8.55 -8.88
CA LEU A 323 -5.24 -8.78 -7.45
C LEU A 323 -5.79 -10.13 -6.99
N LEU A 324 -6.97 -10.54 -7.48
CA LEU A 324 -7.50 -11.89 -7.22
C LEU A 324 -6.56 -12.98 -7.70
N LYS A 325 -6.01 -12.85 -8.90
CA LYS A 325 -5.03 -13.79 -9.46
C LYS A 325 -3.77 -13.89 -8.59
N ILE A 326 -3.29 -12.74 -8.12
CA ILE A 326 -2.08 -12.65 -7.29
C ILE A 326 -2.29 -13.34 -5.95
N PHE A 327 -3.42 -13.11 -5.30
CA PHE A 327 -3.73 -13.65 -3.98
C PHE A 327 -4.43 -15.04 -4.02
N GLY A 328 -4.59 -15.64 -5.18
CA GLY A 328 -5.18 -16.97 -5.30
C GLY A 328 -6.71 -17.01 -5.15
N GLY A 329 -7.40 -15.91 -5.42
CA GLY A 329 -8.85 -15.80 -5.57
C GLY A 329 -9.65 -15.59 -4.28
N LYS A 330 -9.05 -15.73 -3.11
CA LYS A 330 -9.68 -15.47 -1.81
C LYS A 330 -8.66 -15.16 -0.72
N PRO A 331 -9.06 -14.39 0.32
CA PRO A 331 -8.21 -14.14 1.48
C PRO A 331 -7.76 -15.43 2.17
N ARG A 332 -6.49 -15.47 2.60
CA ARG A 332 -5.99 -16.53 3.46
C ARG A 332 -6.65 -16.45 4.83
N GLU A 333 -6.93 -17.59 5.46
CA GLU A 333 -7.43 -17.62 6.84
C GLU A 333 -6.30 -17.30 7.82
N ILE A 334 -6.63 -16.60 8.91
CA ILE A 334 -5.67 -16.32 9.98
C ILE A 334 -5.45 -17.60 10.82
N ASN A 335 -4.19 -17.99 10.93
CA ASN A 335 -3.75 -19.00 11.88
C ASN A 335 -3.70 -18.38 13.28
N LYS A 336 -4.70 -18.70 14.10
CA LYS A 336 -4.89 -18.11 15.43
C LYS A 336 -3.73 -18.41 16.38
N GLU A 337 -3.16 -19.62 16.31
CA GLU A 337 -2.04 -20.00 17.18
C GLU A 337 -0.77 -19.23 16.80
N SER A 338 -0.52 -19.01 15.50
CA SER A 338 0.60 -18.20 15.04
C SER A 338 0.42 -16.73 15.41
N LEU A 339 -0.79 -16.20 15.29
CA LEU A 339 -1.11 -14.83 15.73
C LEU A 339 -0.90 -14.68 17.25
N LYS A 340 -1.32 -15.66 18.02
CA LYS A 340 -1.12 -15.65 19.48
C LYS A 340 0.37 -15.63 19.84
N ARG A 341 1.19 -16.47 19.20
CA ARG A 341 2.65 -16.45 19.39
C ARG A 341 3.25 -15.08 19.01
N TYR A 342 2.80 -14.50 17.91
CA TYR A 342 3.24 -13.19 17.44
C TYR A 342 2.90 -12.10 18.47
N ILE A 343 1.68 -12.06 18.98
CA ILE A 343 1.26 -11.13 20.04
C ILE A 343 2.16 -11.28 21.26
N GLU A 344 2.34 -12.50 21.78
CA GLU A 344 3.19 -12.75 22.96
C GLU A 344 4.63 -12.31 22.74
N LYS A 345 5.18 -12.54 21.54
CA LYS A 345 6.55 -12.15 21.19
C LYS A 345 6.73 -10.63 21.16
N TYR A 346 5.79 -9.90 20.60
CA TYR A 346 5.95 -8.47 20.29
C TYR A 346 5.18 -7.51 21.19
N LYS A 347 4.25 -7.99 22.05
CA LYS A 347 3.42 -7.11 22.88
C LYS A 347 4.22 -6.18 23.80
N HIS A 348 5.46 -6.55 24.17
CA HIS A 348 6.35 -5.73 24.99
C HIS A 348 6.78 -4.42 24.29
N LEU A 349 6.67 -4.36 22.96
CA LEU A 349 6.91 -3.16 22.16
C LEU A 349 5.71 -2.21 22.11
N ILE A 350 4.53 -2.65 22.58
CA ILE A 350 3.31 -1.83 22.61
C ILE A 350 3.34 -0.94 23.86
N VAL A 351 3.58 0.34 23.66
CA VAL A 351 3.70 1.32 24.75
C VAL A 351 2.34 1.82 25.23
N ASP A 352 1.35 1.89 24.33
CA ASP A 352 0.00 2.31 24.65
C ASP A 352 -0.74 1.21 25.44
N LYS A 353 -0.94 1.47 26.73
CA LYS A 353 -1.57 0.49 27.65
C LYS A 353 -3.04 0.20 27.33
N ALA A 354 -3.78 1.21 26.83
CA ALA A 354 -5.19 1.01 26.49
C ALA A 354 -5.30 0.12 25.25
N LEU A 355 -4.43 0.35 24.27
CA LEU A 355 -4.34 -0.48 23.08
C LEU A 355 -3.92 -1.91 23.40
N LEU A 356 -2.90 -2.09 24.25
CA LEU A 356 -2.48 -3.42 24.69
C LEU A 356 -3.61 -4.17 25.39
N ALA A 357 -4.34 -3.51 26.30
CA ALA A 357 -5.48 -4.10 26.97
C ALA A 357 -6.59 -4.53 25.99
N LYS A 358 -6.83 -3.72 24.94
CA LYS A 358 -7.81 -4.08 23.89
C LYS A 358 -7.35 -5.26 23.05
N ILE A 359 -6.08 -5.32 22.70
CA ILE A 359 -5.49 -6.47 21.99
C ILE A 359 -5.63 -7.75 22.83
N GLU A 360 -5.36 -7.68 24.13
CA GLU A 360 -5.48 -8.82 25.04
C GLU A 360 -6.96 -9.26 25.21
N GLU A 361 -7.89 -8.31 25.25
CA GLU A 361 -9.34 -8.60 25.24
C GLU A 361 -9.74 -9.36 23.96
N LEU A 362 -9.36 -8.83 22.80
CA LEU A 362 -9.65 -9.47 21.51
C LEU A 362 -9.01 -10.85 21.38
N ALA A 363 -7.80 -11.01 21.87
CA ALA A 363 -7.12 -12.31 21.89
C ALA A 363 -7.89 -13.33 22.73
N LYS A 364 -8.43 -12.95 23.89
CA LYS A 364 -9.26 -13.84 24.72
C LYS A 364 -10.57 -14.25 24.04
N ILE A 365 -11.14 -13.38 23.21
CA ILE A 365 -12.43 -13.63 22.54
C ILE A 365 -12.25 -14.46 21.26
N HIS A 366 -11.20 -14.20 20.49
CA HIS A 366 -11.09 -14.68 19.12
C HIS A 366 -9.98 -15.72 18.89
N LEU A 367 -8.96 -15.78 19.76
CA LEU A 367 -7.87 -16.74 19.68
C LEU A 367 -7.95 -17.83 20.74
#